data_5ab89e15b774a1d964a5155114097a21
#
_entry.id   5ab89e15b774a1d964a5155114097a21
#
_cell.length_a   1.000
_cell.length_b   1.000
_cell.length_c   1.000
_cell.angle_alpha   90.00
_cell.angle_beta   90.00
_cell.angle_gamma   90.00
#
_symmetry.space_group_name_H-M   'P 1'
#
loop_
_entity.id
_entity.type
_entity.pdbx_description
1 polymer ?
#
loop_
_entity_poly.entity_id
_entity_poly.type
_entity_poly.pdbx_seq_one_letter_code
_entity_poly.pdbx_strand_id
1 'polypeptide(L)'
;MATTSAGYSGTPLPKKLGIREGSRVAVVSAPDGFARVLAPLPTGVELRTGARGRCDVVLFFVTRRAELARRFPGFVRALEPAGGLWVAWPKKTSGVATDLGFDAVQEIGLDAGLVDNKVCAIDETWSALRFVVRKADRPGRS
;
A
#
# COMPACT_ATOMS: atom_id res chain seq x y z
N MET A 1 15.02 3.54 21.23
CA MET A 1 14.63 3.39 21.09
C MET A 1 13.73 3.27 20.86
N ALA A 2 13.38 3.30 20.72
CA ALA A 2 12.62 3.17 20.58
C ALA A 2 11.81 3.01 20.33
N THR A 3 11.58 3.31 20.13
CA THR A 3 10.72 3.19 19.95
C THR A 3 10.05 2.52 19.65
N THR A 4 10.14 2.25 20.00
CA THR A 4 9.44 1.43 19.49
C THR A 4 8.16 1.55 19.32
N SER A 5 7.69 1.34 18.74
CA SER A 5 6.41 1.48 18.38
C SER A 5 5.58 0.37 18.76
N ALA A 6 4.46 0.60 19.32
CA ALA A 6 3.50 -0.40 19.70
C ALA A 6 3.16 -1.25 18.50
N GLY A 7 3.15 -2.55 18.68
CA GLY A 7 2.78 -3.47 17.63
C GLY A 7 3.87 -3.76 16.62
N TYR A 8 5.02 -3.20 16.82
CA TYR A 8 6.11 -3.47 15.90
C TYR A 8 6.73 -4.81 16.17
N SER A 9 6.92 -5.55 15.12
CA SER A 9 7.63 -6.81 15.20
C SER A 9 9.13 -6.62 15.05
N GLY A 10 9.59 -5.38 15.00
CA GLY A 10 10.98 -5.08 14.74
C GLY A 10 11.35 -5.00 13.27
N THR A 11 10.41 -5.31 12.38
CA THR A 11 10.67 -5.22 10.95
C THR A 11 10.45 -3.78 10.49
N PRO A 12 11.43 -3.16 9.82
CA PRO A 12 11.24 -1.80 9.31
C PRO A 12 10.10 -1.73 8.31
N LEU A 13 9.39 -0.60 8.30
CA LEU A 13 8.23 -0.43 7.45
C LEU A 13 8.53 -0.65 5.97
N PRO A 14 9.63 -0.12 5.39
CA PRO A 14 9.90 -0.38 3.98
C PRO A 14 9.97 -1.87 3.66
N LYS A 15 10.56 -2.65 4.54
CA LYS A 15 10.66 -4.08 4.34
C LYS A 15 9.29 -4.75 4.42
N LYS A 16 8.45 -4.31 5.37
CA LYS A 16 7.09 -4.85 5.48
C LYS A 16 6.29 -4.58 4.20
N LEU A 17 6.52 -3.44 3.57
CA LEU A 17 5.81 -3.06 2.36
C LEU A 17 6.39 -3.69 1.09
N GLY A 18 7.52 -4.38 1.21
CA GLY A 18 8.16 -5.01 0.05
C GLY A 18 9.01 -4.08 -0.77
N ILE A 19 9.45 -2.97 -0.18
CA ILE A 19 10.33 -2.03 -0.87
C ILE A 19 11.75 -2.55 -0.81
N ARG A 20 12.38 -2.66 -1.97
CA ARG A 20 13.75 -3.17 -2.12
C ARG A 20 14.62 -2.13 -2.76
N GLU A 21 15.93 -2.43 -2.84
CA GLU A 21 16.85 -1.56 -3.57
C GLU A 21 16.33 -1.36 -4.98
N GLY A 22 16.35 -0.11 -5.42
CA GLY A 22 15.95 0.23 -6.77
C GLY A 22 14.45 0.24 -7.04
N SER A 23 13.62 -0.07 -6.03
CA SER A 23 12.16 -0.08 -6.23
C SER A 23 11.63 1.28 -6.64
N ARG A 24 10.65 1.27 -7.52
CA ARG A 24 9.86 2.45 -7.87
C ARG A 24 8.60 2.42 -7.02
N VAL A 25 8.49 3.39 -6.12
CA VAL A 25 7.44 3.39 -5.10
C VAL A 25 6.58 4.64 -5.25
N ALA A 26 5.27 4.45 -5.34
CA ALA A 26 4.34 5.56 -5.33
C ALA A 26 3.63 5.59 -3.98
N VAL A 27 3.72 6.72 -3.29
CA VAL A 27 3.02 6.94 -2.03
C VAL A 27 2.01 8.05 -2.29
N VAL A 28 0.74 7.69 -2.31
CA VAL A 28 -0.32 8.57 -2.78
C VAL A 28 -1.20 9.00 -1.63
N SER A 29 -1.40 10.30 -1.51
CA SER A 29 -2.28 10.90 -0.48
C SER A 29 -1.82 10.60 0.94
N ALA A 30 -0.52 10.51 1.15
CA ALA A 30 0.02 10.20 2.48
C ALA A 30 -0.21 11.36 3.45
N PRO A 31 -0.36 11.04 4.74
CA PRO A 31 -0.44 12.09 5.74
C PRO A 31 0.89 12.83 5.87
N ASP A 32 0.83 14.05 6.37
CA ASP A 32 2.02 14.87 6.57
C ASP A 32 3.03 14.11 7.43
N GLY A 33 4.30 14.21 7.03
CA GLY A 33 5.37 13.59 7.79
C GLY A 33 5.57 12.10 7.53
N PHE A 34 4.79 11.52 6.61
CA PHE A 34 4.90 10.09 6.38
C PHE A 34 6.28 9.69 5.85
N ALA A 35 6.96 10.57 5.12
CA ALA A 35 8.29 10.26 4.61
C ALA A 35 9.25 9.88 5.74
N ARG A 36 9.11 10.51 6.91
CA ARG A 36 9.94 10.18 8.07
C ARG A 36 9.61 8.80 8.62
N VAL A 37 8.33 8.45 8.59
CA VAL A 37 7.89 7.14 9.07
C VAL A 37 8.45 6.04 8.17
N LEU A 38 8.58 6.35 6.89
CA LEU A 38 9.05 5.39 5.91
C LEU A 38 10.58 5.26 5.87
N ALA A 39 11.29 6.27 6.35
CA ALA A 39 12.75 6.26 6.30
C ALA A 39 13.35 5.31 7.33
N PRO A 40 14.56 4.76 7.10
CA PRO A 40 15.35 4.95 5.89
C PRO A 40 14.91 4.01 4.78
N LEU A 41 15.03 4.47 3.56
CA LEU A 41 14.71 3.66 2.39
C LEU A 41 15.94 2.91 1.89
N PRO A 42 15.74 1.75 1.26
CA PRO A 42 16.86 1.07 0.60
C PRO A 42 17.48 1.93 -0.49
N THR A 43 18.71 1.60 -0.83
CA THR A 43 19.46 2.32 -1.85
C THR A 43 18.74 2.32 -3.18
N GLY A 44 18.74 3.47 -3.84
CA GLY A 44 18.22 3.58 -5.20
C GLY A 44 16.72 3.58 -5.32
N VAL A 45 15.99 3.64 -4.20
CA VAL A 45 14.52 3.71 -4.26
C VAL A 45 14.11 5.04 -4.88
N GLU A 46 13.21 4.95 -5.85
CA GLU A 46 12.60 6.13 -6.46
C GLU A 46 11.24 6.34 -5.83
N LEU A 47 11.10 7.41 -5.06
CA LEU A 47 9.86 7.68 -4.35
C LEU A 47 9.06 8.74 -5.11
N ARG A 48 7.81 8.40 -5.44
CA ARG A 48 6.89 9.27 -6.18
C ARG A 48 5.67 9.55 -5.36
N THR A 49 5.00 10.67 -5.64
CA THR A 49 3.75 11.02 -4.96
C THR A 49 2.53 10.62 -5.77
N GLY A 50 2.72 10.15 -6.99
CA GLY A 50 1.63 9.68 -7.84
C GLY A 50 2.04 8.43 -8.59
N ALA A 51 1.05 7.63 -8.97
CA ALA A 51 1.31 6.37 -9.66
C ALA A 51 1.45 6.63 -11.16
N ARG A 52 2.60 7.17 -11.55
CA ARG A 52 2.93 7.43 -12.95
C ARG A 52 3.90 6.39 -13.45
N GLY A 53 3.70 5.94 -14.68
CA GLY A 53 4.52 4.91 -15.24
C GLY A 53 4.36 3.62 -14.44
N ARG A 54 5.37 2.78 -14.47
CA ARG A 54 5.32 1.51 -13.75
C ARG A 54 5.85 1.68 -12.34
N CYS A 55 5.16 1.07 -11.39
CA CYS A 55 5.54 1.09 -9.98
C CYS A 55 5.66 -0.33 -9.46
N ASP A 56 6.69 -0.57 -8.67
CA ASP A 56 6.87 -1.86 -8.01
C ASP A 56 6.03 -1.95 -6.76
N VAL A 57 5.83 -0.81 -6.09
CA VAL A 57 5.01 -0.72 -4.88
C VAL A 57 4.17 0.55 -4.98
N VAL A 58 2.88 0.41 -4.72
CA VAL A 58 1.97 1.55 -4.58
C VAL A 58 1.39 1.50 -3.18
N LEU A 59 1.42 2.62 -2.48
CA LEU A 59 0.79 2.75 -1.17
C LEU A 59 -0.18 3.92 -1.25
N PHE A 60 -1.48 3.63 -1.19
CA PHE A 60 -2.54 4.63 -1.33
C PHE A 60 -3.28 4.78 -0.01
N PHE A 61 -3.23 5.99 0.55
CA PHE A 61 -3.96 6.33 1.78
C PHE A 61 -5.32 6.87 1.39
N VAL A 62 -6.38 6.31 1.95
CA VAL A 62 -7.72 6.68 1.53
C VAL A 62 -8.70 6.50 2.71
N THR A 63 -9.72 7.36 2.77
CA THR A 63 -10.73 7.29 3.82
C THR A 63 -12.13 7.04 3.27
N ARG A 64 -12.33 7.18 1.96
CA ARG A 64 -13.65 7.07 1.36
C ARG A 64 -13.73 5.93 0.37
N ARG A 65 -14.74 5.11 0.53
CA ARG A 65 -14.96 3.96 -0.36
C ARG A 65 -15.10 4.40 -1.82
N ALA A 66 -15.85 5.48 -2.07
CA ALA A 66 -16.07 5.95 -3.44
C ALA A 66 -14.77 6.38 -4.09
N GLU A 67 -13.90 7.03 -3.34
CA GLU A 67 -12.60 7.44 -3.89
C GLU A 67 -11.73 6.23 -4.19
N LEU A 68 -11.72 5.24 -3.30
CA LEU A 68 -10.95 4.03 -3.53
C LEU A 68 -11.42 3.32 -4.80
N ALA A 69 -12.73 3.14 -4.94
CA ALA A 69 -13.28 2.46 -6.12
C ALA A 69 -12.94 3.22 -7.40
N ARG A 70 -13.02 4.54 -7.36
CA ARG A 70 -12.77 5.36 -8.54
C ARG A 70 -11.30 5.32 -8.96
N ARG A 71 -10.38 5.32 -8.00
CA ARG A 71 -8.95 5.42 -8.31
C ARG A 71 -8.26 4.08 -8.48
N PHE A 72 -8.87 3.02 -7.98
CA PHE A 72 -8.23 1.70 -7.95
C PHE A 72 -7.77 1.22 -9.33
N PRO A 73 -8.59 1.32 -10.39
CA PRO A 73 -8.16 0.83 -11.71
C PRO A 73 -6.89 1.52 -12.23
N GLY A 74 -6.72 2.80 -11.93
CA GLY A 74 -5.50 3.51 -12.34
C GLY A 74 -4.26 2.94 -11.69
N PHE A 75 -4.36 2.59 -10.41
CA PHE A 75 -3.23 1.99 -9.71
C PHE A 75 -2.93 0.59 -10.25
N VAL A 76 -3.97 -0.18 -10.57
CA VAL A 76 -3.76 -1.51 -11.15
C VAL A 76 -2.98 -1.40 -12.45
N ARG A 77 -3.32 -0.41 -13.29
CA ARG A 77 -2.61 -0.22 -14.55
C ARG A 77 -1.16 0.19 -14.36
N ALA A 78 -0.87 0.90 -13.29
CA ALA A 78 0.48 1.38 -13.02
C ALA A 78 1.35 0.31 -12.36
N LEU A 79 0.75 -0.75 -11.86
CA LEU A 79 1.46 -1.75 -11.06
C LEU A 79 2.24 -2.71 -11.98
N GLU A 80 3.52 -2.93 -11.64
CA GLU A 80 4.26 -4.00 -12.28
C GLU A 80 3.58 -5.33 -11.97
N PRO A 81 3.58 -6.28 -12.90
CA PRO A 81 2.90 -7.56 -12.67
C PRO A 81 3.34 -8.28 -11.40
N ALA A 82 4.59 -8.12 -11.01
CA ALA A 82 5.10 -8.75 -9.78
C ALA A 82 5.06 -7.80 -8.58
N GLY A 83 4.47 -6.61 -8.75
CA GLY A 83 4.46 -5.59 -7.71
C GLY A 83 3.35 -5.77 -6.70
N GLY A 84 3.30 -4.87 -5.74
CA GLY A 84 2.29 -4.87 -4.70
C GLY A 84 1.58 -3.54 -4.59
N LEU A 85 0.26 -3.59 -4.46
CA LEU A 85 -0.58 -2.41 -4.28
C LEU A 85 -1.16 -2.47 -2.87
N TRP A 86 -0.73 -1.54 -2.03
CA TRP A 86 -1.20 -1.43 -0.67
C TRP A 86 -2.27 -0.36 -0.60
N VAL A 87 -3.39 -0.69 0.01
CA VAL A 87 -4.44 0.28 0.33
C VAL A 87 -4.45 0.46 1.83
N ALA A 88 -4.24 1.70 2.28
CA ALA A 88 -4.21 2.03 3.71
C ALA A 88 -5.48 2.79 4.07
N TRP A 89 -6.14 2.35 5.13
CA TRP A 89 -7.35 2.99 5.64
C TRP A 89 -7.22 3.20 7.15
N PRO A 90 -7.99 4.15 7.74
CA PRO A 90 -7.91 4.40 9.17
C PRO A 90 -8.47 3.24 9.98
N LYS A 91 -7.77 2.88 11.04
CA LYS A 91 -8.30 1.92 12.02
C LYS A 91 -9.49 2.52 12.73
N LYS A 92 -10.40 1.68 13.18
CA LYS A 92 -11.56 2.14 13.96
C LYS A 92 -11.13 2.91 15.19
N THR A 93 -10.08 2.45 15.84
CA THR A 93 -9.60 3.06 17.07
C THR A 93 -8.92 4.41 16.86
N SER A 94 -8.66 4.80 15.61
CA SER A 94 -7.98 6.06 15.33
C SER A 94 -8.87 7.28 15.48
N GLY A 95 -10.18 7.10 15.42
CA GLY A 95 -11.11 8.21 15.46
C GLY A 95 -11.26 8.96 14.15
N VAL A 96 -10.50 8.60 13.11
CA VAL A 96 -10.62 9.24 11.80
C VAL A 96 -11.87 8.73 11.11
N ALA A 97 -12.68 9.66 10.60
CA ALA A 97 -13.93 9.29 9.93
C ALA A 97 -13.63 8.56 8.63
N THR A 98 -14.28 7.42 8.43
CA THR A 98 -14.10 6.62 7.23
C THR A 98 -15.27 5.67 7.07
N ASP A 99 -15.61 5.36 5.81
CA ASP A 99 -16.55 4.29 5.49
C ASP A 99 -15.81 3.03 5.03
N LEU A 100 -14.52 2.95 5.29
CA LEU A 100 -13.71 1.80 4.91
C LEU A 100 -13.38 0.93 6.13
N GLY A 101 -13.16 -0.34 5.85
CA GLY A 101 -12.65 -1.31 6.77
C GLY A 101 -12.08 -2.44 5.93
N PHE A 102 -11.63 -3.49 6.57
CA PHE A 102 -11.00 -4.61 5.86
C PHE A 102 -11.92 -5.15 4.75
N ASP A 103 -13.18 -5.42 5.08
CA ASP A 103 -14.08 -6.06 4.13
C ASP A 103 -14.34 -5.21 2.91
N ALA A 104 -14.56 -3.90 3.10
CA ALA A 104 -14.81 -3.00 1.99
C ALA A 104 -13.60 -2.88 1.08
N VAL A 105 -12.42 -2.77 1.68
CA VAL A 105 -11.17 -2.68 0.90
C VAL A 105 -10.94 -3.96 0.12
N GLN A 106 -11.10 -5.10 0.78
CA GLN A 106 -10.91 -6.40 0.14
C GLN A 106 -11.85 -6.57 -1.04
N GLU A 107 -13.11 -6.24 -0.85
CA GLU A 107 -14.11 -6.38 -1.90
C GLU A 107 -13.74 -5.59 -3.16
N ILE A 108 -13.29 -4.36 -2.98
CA ILE A 108 -12.91 -3.53 -4.12
C ILE A 108 -11.76 -4.13 -4.89
N GLY A 109 -10.74 -4.63 -4.17
CA GLY A 109 -9.60 -5.24 -4.83
C GLY A 109 -9.93 -6.53 -5.56
N LEU A 110 -10.74 -7.38 -4.93
CA LEU A 110 -11.16 -8.63 -5.56
C LEU A 110 -12.03 -8.36 -6.79
N ASP A 111 -12.93 -7.38 -6.70
CA ASP A 111 -13.77 -7.02 -7.85
C ASP A 111 -12.95 -6.50 -9.02
N ALA A 112 -11.79 -5.92 -8.75
CA ALA A 112 -10.91 -5.44 -9.80
C ALA A 112 -10.02 -6.53 -10.38
N GLY A 113 -10.14 -7.76 -9.89
CA GLY A 113 -9.39 -8.89 -10.43
C GLY A 113 -8.09 -9.19 -9.75
N LEU A 114 -7.75 -8.46 -8.70
CA LEU A 114 -6.55 -8.75 -7.92
C LEU A 114 -6.86 -9.70 -6.78
N VAL A 115 -5.82 -10.16 -6.10
CA VAL A 115 -5.98 -10.94 -4.87
C VAL A 115 -5.18 -10.28 -3.77
N ASP A 116 -5.68 -10.38 -2.54
CA ASP A 116 -4.97 -9.86 -1.39
C ASP A 116 -4.12 -10.97 -0.78
N ASN A 117 -2.96 -10.60 -0.24
CA ASN A 117 -2.07 -11.61 0.31
C ASN A 117 -1.38 -11.21 1.61
N LYS A 118 -1.56 -9.98 2.08
CA LYS A 118 -0.85 -9.56 3.26
C LYS A 118 -1.52 -8.35 3.89
N VAL A 119 -1.56 -8.34 5.21
CA VAL A 119 -2.08 -7.21 5.97
C VAL A 119 -0.97 -6.71 6.86
N CYS A 120 -0.89 -5.39 7.06
CA CYS A 120 0.02 -4.86 8.05
C CYS A 120 -0.53 -3.59 8.67
N ALA A 121 -0.02 -3.26 9.86
CA ALA A 121 -0.27 -1.97 10.47
C ALA A 121 0.83 -1.03 10.00
N ILE A 122 0.44 0.10 9.41
CA ILE A 122 1.39 1.13 9.04
C ILE A 122 1.87 1.85 10.29
N ASP A 123 0.91 2.27 11.11
CA ASP A 123 1.17 2.92 12.39
C ASP A 123 -0.08 2.80 13.26
N GLU A 124 -0.20 3.66 14.26
CA GLU A 124 -1.35 3.60 15.17
C GLU A 124 -2.66 3.99 14.50
N THR A 125 -2.59 4.75 13.41
CA THR A 125 -3.77 5.25 12.72
C THR A 125 -4.18 4.37 11.54
N TRP A 126 -3.21 3.84 10.79
CA TRP A 126 -3.49 3.24 9.48
C TRP A 126 -3.21 1.75 9.44
N SER A 127 -4.16 1.00 8.89
CA SER A 127 -3.96 -0.40 8.50
C SER A 127 -3.84 -0.46 6.99
N ALA A 128 -3.20 -1.50 6.46
CA ALA A 128 -3.05 -1.64 5.02
C ALA A 128 -3.21 -3.09 4.59
N LEU A 129 -3.78 -3.26 3.40
CA LEU A 129 -3.98 -4.56 2.78
C LEU A 129 -3.25 -4.55 1.43
N ARG A 130 -2.45 -5.59 1.18
CA ARG A 130 -1.67 -5.70 -0.05
C ARG A 130 -2.41 -6.53 -1.07
N PHE A 131 -2.50 -5.99 -2.29
CA PHE A 131 -3.06 -6.68 -3.43
C PHE A 131 -1.97 -6.98 -4.44
N VAL A 132 -2.09 -8.10 -5.11
CA VAL A 132 -1.15 -8.50 -6.16
C VAL A 132 -1.94 -9.04 -7.35
N VAL A 133 -1.30 -9.00 -8.52
CA VAL A 133 -1.85 -9.62 -9.72
C VAL A 133 -1.77 -11.13 -9.54
N ARG A 134 -2.84 -11.83 -9.88
CA ARG A 134 -2.85 -13.29 -9.81
C ARG A 134 -1.73 -13.84 -10.67
N LYS A 135 -1.10 -14.90 -10.19
CA LYS A 135 -0.01 -15.51 -10.97
C LYS A 135 -0.46 -15.88 -12.37
N ALA A 136 -1.67 -16.42 -12.50
CA ALA A 136 -2.18 -16.82 -13.81
C ALA A 136 -2.37 -15.66 -14.76
N ASP A 137 -2.51 -14.45 -14.23
CA ASP A 137 -2.77 -13.24 -15.04
C ASP A 137 -1.51 -12.43 -15.32
N ARG A 138 -0.35 -12.87 -14.84
CA ARG A 138 0.88 -12.11 -15.05
C ARG A 138 1.40 -12.33 -16.46
N PRO A 139 1.64 -11.23 -17.22
CA PRO A 139 2.19 -11.36 -18.57
C PRO A 139 3.57 -11.99 -18.54
N GLY A 140 3.92 -12.68 -19.61
CA GLY A 140 5.24 -13.26 -19.72
C GLY A 140 5.47 -14.53 -18.98
N ARG A 141 4.48 -15.02 -18.28
CA ARG A 141 4.59 -16.33 -17.67
C ARG A 141 4.45 -17.40 -18.73
N SER A 142 5.31 -18.30 -18.65
CA SER A 142 5.22 -19.42 -19.60
C SER A 142 5.11 -20.69 -18.87
#